data_d93cb5c0fb8dec24637b0ea7707654c7
#
_entry.id   d93cb5c0fb8dec24637b0ea7707654c7
#
_cell.length_a   1.000
_cell.length_b   1.000
_cell.length_c   1.000
_cell.angle_alpha   90.00
_cell.angle_beta   90.00
_cell.angle_gamma   90.00
#
_symmetry.space_group_name_H-M   'P 1'
#
loop_
_entity.id
_entity.type
_entity.pdbx_description
1 polymer ?
#
loop_
_entity_poly.entity_id
_entity_poly.type
_entity_poly.pdbx_seq_one_letter_code
_entity_poly.pdbx_strand_id
1 'polypeptide(L)'
;MYSIGKDSTVLLHLAMKAFWPAKPPFPLLHVDTTWKFREMITFRDETAKRLGVDLRVHINKEGLAAGVNPFASGSKVHTDVMKTQGLRQALDQWKFDAAIGGARRDEEKSRAKERVFSFRDKHHRWDPKNQRPELWNVFNTRVHQGESIRVFPLSNWTELDVWLYIWKNRLPVVPLYLAKPRPVVEREGALIMVDDDRMPLLPGEKVKTLKVRFRTLGCYPLSGAIESEAETLEAIIEEMLLAKTSERQGRLIDHDSSGSMEEKKREGYF
;
A
#
# COMPACT_ATOMS: atom_id res chain seq x y z
N MET A 1 -8.93 -0.31 4.41
CA MET A 1 -8.00 -0.93 3.40
C MET A 1 -6.80 -1.55 4.12
N TYR A 2 -6.59 -2.85 3.96
CA TYR A 2 -5.46 -3.56 4.55
C TYR A 2 -4.48 -3.99 3.44
N SER A 3 -3.50 -3.15 3.18
CA SER A 3 -2.48 -3.38 2.14
C SER A 3 -1.30 -4.22 2.63
N ILE A 4 -1.32 -4.65 3.88
CA ILE A 4 -0.28 -5.46 4.56
C ILE A 4 1.01 -4.66 4.84
N GLY A 5 1.12 -3.43 4.32
CA GLY A 5 2.25 -2.55 4.58
C GLY A 5 2.27 -1.98 6.01
N LYS A 6 3.40 -1.37 6.39
CA LYS A 6 3.62 -0.76 7.70
C LYS A 6 2.49 0.21 8.11
N ASP A 7 2.06 1.08 7.21
CA ASP A 7 1.02 2.09 7.46
C ASP A 7 -0.33 1.43 7.75
N SER A 8 -0.73 0.42 6.98
CA SER A 8 -1.97 -0.32 7.22
C SER A 8 -1.92 -1.18 8.50
N THR A 9 -0.74 -1.62 8.91
CA THR A 9 -0.53 -2.31 10.19
C THR A 9 -0.75 -1.35 11.36
N VAL A 10 -0.21 -0.14 11.28
CA VAL A 10 -0.45 0.92 12.28
C VAL A 10 -1.93 1.28 12.34
N LEU A 11 -2.59 1.48 11.20
CA LEU A 11 -4.03 1.76 11.15
C LEU A 11 -4.87 0.66 11.78
N LEU A 12 -4.56 -0.59 11.51
CA LEU A 12 -5.25 -1.72 12.12
C LEU A 12 -5.11 -1.69 13.63
N HIS A 13 -3.91 -1.46 14.14
CA HIS A 13 -3.68 -1.35 15.58
C HIS A 13 -4.43 -0.16 16.21
N LEU A 14 -4.42 1.00 15.55
CA LEU A 14 -5.17 2.17 16.00
C LEU A 14 -6.68 1.90 16.02
N ALA A 15 -7.21 1.22 15.00
CA ALA A 15 -8.61 0.82 14.96
C ALA A 15 -8.94 -0.13 16.12
N MET A 16 -8.11 -1.16 16.36
CA MET A 16 -8.29 -2.06 17.50
C MET A 16 -8.30 -1.32 18.83
N LYS A 17 -7.43 -0.31 19.01
CA LYS A 17 -7.41 0.52 20.22
C LYS A 17 -8.65 1.41 20.34
N ALA A 18 -9.08 2.01 19.24
CA ALA A 18 -10.20 2.96 19.26
C ALA A 18 -11.54 2.31 19.63
N PHE A 19 -11.70 1.03 19.30
CA PHE A 19 -12.91 0.27 19.58
C PHE A 19 -12.80 -0.66 20.79
N TRP A 20 -11.64 -0.68 21.48
CA TRP A 20 -11.44 -1.53 22.67
C TRP A 20 -12.53 -1.29 23.74
N PRO A 21 -13.12 -2.35 24.36
CA PRO A 21 -12.79 -3.78 24.24
C PRO A 21 -13.47 -4.50 23.04
N ALA A 22 -14.35 -3.83 22.31
CA ALA A 22 -14.96 -4.39 21.10
C ALA A 22 -13.97 -4.46 19.92
N LYS A 23 -14.31 -5.22 18.91
CA LYS A 23 -13.62 -5.20 17.62
C LYS A 23 -14.10 -4.03 16.76
N PRO A 24 -13.28 -3.53 15.82
CA PRO A 24 -13.75 -2.56 14.82
C PRO A 24 -15.01 -3.08 14.11
N PRO A 25 -16.08 -2.26 14.00
CA PRO A 25 -17.35 -2.68 13.41
C PRO A 25 -17.36 -2.69 11.88
N PHE A 26 -16.16 -2.80 11.27
CA PHE A 26 -15.97 -2.82 9.82
C PHE A 26 -14.92 -3.86 9.43
N PRO A 27 -15.01 -4.44 8.22
CA PRO A 27 -14.06 -5.42 7.76
C PRO A 27 -12.74 -4.80 7.33
N LEU A 28 -11.70 -5.64 7.27
CA LEU A 28 -10.48 -5.35 6.53
C LEU A 28 -10.72 -5.68 5.06
N LEU A 29 -10.45 -4.74 4.16
CA LEU A 29 -10.50 -4.97 2.72
C LEU A 29 -9.09 -5.07 2.16
N HIS A 30 -8.78 -6.21 1.53
CA HIS A 30 -7.55 -6.43 0.76
C HIS A 30 -7.89 -6.60 -0.72
N VAL A 31 -7.30 -5.76 -1.58
CA VAL A 31 -7.33 -5.95 -3.03
C VAL A 31 -6.11 -6.78 -3.43
N ASP A 32 -6.34 -8.01 -3.78
CA ASP A 32 -5.30 -8.94 -4.20
C ASP A 32 -5.12 -8.85 -5.72
N THR A 33 -3.94 -8.43 -6.12
CA THR A 33 -3.56 -8.32 -7.54
C THR A 33 -3.02 -9.64 -8.09
N THR A 34 -3.05 -10.72 -7.31
CA THR A 34 -2.43 -12.03 -7.57
C THR A 34 -0.89 -11.99 -7.67
N TRP A 35 -0.31 -10.80 -7.64
CA TRP A 35 1.12 -10.55 -7.71
C TRP A 35 1.63 -9.89 -6.42
N LYS A 36 1.38 -10.56 -5.29
CA LYS A 36 1.94 -10.18 -3.98
C LYS A 36 3.05 -11.15 -3.61
N PHE A 37 4.00 -10.67 -2.79
CA PHE A 37 5.00 -11.55 -2.20
C PHE A 37 4.32 -12.60 -1.31
N ARG A 38 4.82 -13.82 -1.32
CA ARG A 38 4.28 -14.93 -0.51
C ARG A 38 4.28 -14.60 0.99
N GLU A 39 5.36 -13.98 1.48
CA GLU A 39 5.45 -13.54 2.88
C GLU A 39 4.35 -12.53 3.26
N MET A 40 3.91 -11.67 2.33
CA MET A 40 2.80 -10.75 2.59
C MET A 40 1.48 -11.49 2.76
N ILE A 41 1.18 -12.46 1.91
CA ILE A 41 -0.07 -13.21 1.96
C ILE A 41 -0.15 -14.02 3.27
N THR A 42 0.93 -14.73 3.62
CA THR A 42 1.03 -15.46 4.89
C THR A 42 0.79 -14.53 6.08
N PHE A 43 1.50 -13.41 6.14
CA PHE A 43 1.36 -12.43 7.23
C PHE A 43 -0.06 -11.84 7.31
N ARG A 44 -0.71 -11.59 6.17
CA ARG A 44 -2.10 -11.11 6.11
C ARG A 44 -3.05 -12.07 6.80
N ASP A 45 -2.98 -13.33 6.39
CA ASP A 45 -3.92 -14.36 6.83
C ASP A 45 -3.71 -14.72 8.31
N GLU A 46 -2.46 -14.84 8.74
CA GLU A 46 -2.10 -15.05 10.15
C GLU A 46 -2.54 -13.86 11.03
N THR A 47 -2.36 -12.63 10.56
CA THR A 47 -2.77 -11.43 11.31
C THR A 47 -4.29 -11.37 11.45
N ALA A 48 -5.05 -11.60 10.37
CA ALA A 48 -6.50 -11.60 10.41
C ALA A 48 -7.04 -12.69 11.35
N LYS A 49 -6.48 -13.89 11.28
CA LYS A 49 -6.82 -15.02 12.16
C LYS A 49 -6.51 -14.69 13.63
N ARG A 50 -5.31 -14.21 13.93
CA ARG A 50 -4.87 -13.89 15.30
C ARG A 50 -5.72 -12.82 15.96
N LEU A 51 -6.13 -11.80 15.21
CA LEU A 51 -6.96 -10.70 15.70
C LEU A 51 -8.46 -11.03 15.64
N GLY A 52 -8.83 -12.07 14.92
CA GLY A 52 -10.24 -12.48 14.72
C GLY A 52 -11.07 -11.38 14.06
N VAL A 53 -10.49 -10.67 13.08
CA VAL A 53 -11.16 -9.62 12.30
C VAL A 53 -11.72 -10.16 10.99
N ASP A 54 -12.81 -9.57 10.51
CA ASP A 54 -13.39 -9.91 9.20
C ASP A 54 -12.44 -9.42 8.10
N LEU A 55 -11.84 -10.35 7.35
CA LEU A 55 -10.98 -10.06 6.20
C LEU A 55 -11.70 -10.36 4.89
N ARG A 56 -11.93 -9.33 4.10
CA ARG A 56 -12.47 -9.45 2.74
C ARG A 56 -11.36 -9.29 1.71
N VAL A 57 -11.16 -10.32 0.91
CA VAL A 57 -10.19 -10.32 -0.18
C VAL A 57 -10.93 -10.20 -1.50
N HIS A 58 -10.56 -9.22 -2.31
CA HIS A 58 -11.10 -9.02 -3.65
C HIS A 58 -10.03 -9.21 -4.71
N ILE A 59 -10.36 -9.96 -5.75
CA ILE A 59 -9.55 -10.14 -6.95
C ILE A 59 -10.40 -9.69 -8.15
N ASN A 60 -9.84 -8.88 -9.03
CA ASN A 60 -10.49 -8.57 -10.31
C ASN A 60 -10.46 -9.82 -11.20
N LYS A 61 -11.58 -10.55 -11.19
CA LYS A 61 -11.71 -11.83 -11.93
C LYS A 61 -11.63 -11.64 -13.46
N GLU A 62 -12.11 -10.51 -13.96
CA GLU A 62 -12.07 -10.18 -15.40
C GLU A 62 -10.62 -9.95 -15.84
N GLY A 63 -9.87 -9.14 -15.07
CA GLY A 63 -8.45 -8.92 -15.32
C GLY A 63 -7.61 -10.20 -15.20
N LEU A 64 -7.96 -11.07 -14.25
CA LEU A 64 -7.31 -12.38 -14.11
C LEU A 64 -7.60 -13.28 -15.32
N ALA A 65 -8.86 -13.37 -15.75
CA ALA A 65 -9.27 -14.16 -16.93
C ALA A 65 -8.63 -13.64 -18.23
N ALA A 66 -8.43 -12.33 -18.33
CA ALA A 66 -7.69 -11.70 -19.44
C ALA A 66 -6.16 -11.90 -19.36
N GLY A 67 -5.64 -12.60 -18.37
CA GLY A 67 -4.21 -12.87 -18.22
C GLY A 67 -3.37 -11.64 -17.86
N VAL A 68 -3.99 -10.58 -17.31
CA VAL A 68 -3.28 -9.34 -16.96
C VAL A 68 -2.23 -9.61 -15.87
N ASN A 69 -0.97 -9.36 -16.21
CA ASN A 69 0.15 -9.56 -15.31
C ASN A 69 1.22 -8.48 -15.51
N PRO A 70 2.16 -8.28 -14.55
CA PRO A 70 3.14 -7.19 -14.62
C PRO A 70 4.11 -7.28 -15.78
N PHE A 71 4.41 -8.49 -16.27
CA PHE A 71 5.39 -8.72 -17.32
C PHE A 71 4.78 -8.60 -18.73
N ALA A 72 3.66 -9.27 -18.96
CA ALA A 72 3.03 -9.25 -20.30
C ALA A 72 2.26 -7.95 -20.56
N SER A 73 1.62 -7.37 -19.55
CA SER A 73 0.77 -6.19 -19.70
C SER A 73 1.46 -4.88 -19.31
N GLY A 74 2.62 -4.97 -18.68
CA GLY A 74 3.35 -3.83 -18.11
C GLY A 74 2.77 -3.32 -16.78
N SER A 75 3.58 -2.54 -16.06
CA SER A 75 3.28 -2.04 -14.72
C SER A 75 2.00 -1.19 -14.66
N LYS A 76 1.82 -0.31 -15.65
CA LYS A 76 0.68 0.62 -15.73
C LYS A 76 -0.64 -0.12 -15.89
N VAL A 77 -0.76 -0.98 -16.89
CA VAL A 77 -1.98 -1.75 -17.18
C VAL A 77 -2.30 -2.70 -16.02
N HIS A 78 -1.31 -3.42 -15.51
CA HIS A 78 -1.50 -4.30 -14.37
C HIS A 78 -2.01 -3.53 -13.14
N THR A 79 -1.43 -2.36 -12.84
CA THR A 79 -1.87 -1.54 -11.71
C THR A 79 -3.28 -1.00 -11.90
N ASP A 80 -3.60 -0.52 -13.10
CA ASP A 80 -4.94 -0.01 -13.38
C ASP A 80 -5.99 -1.11 -13.26
N VAL A 81 -5.82 -2.21 -13.98
CA VAL A 81 -6.82 -3.29 -14.03
C VAL A 81 -6.91 -4.03 -12.69
N MET A 82 -5.78 -4.53 -12.17
CA MET A 82 -5.82 -5.42 -11.01
C MET A 82 -5.95 -4.69 -9.68
N LYS A 83 -5.52 -3.42 -9.60
CA LYS A 83 -5.55 -2.66 -8.35
C LYS A 83 -6.62 -1.56 -8.35
N THR A 84 -6.62 -0.65 -9.35
CA THR A 84 -7.57 0.48 -9.37
C THR A 84 -8.98 0.03 -9.65
N GLN A 85 -9.20 -0.72 -10.73
CA GLN A 85 -10.51 -1.27 -11.06
C GLN A 85 -10.94 -2.32 -10.02
N GLY A 86 -10.03 -3.19 -9.57
CA GLY A 86 -10.31 -4.13 -8.49
C GLY A 86 -10.78 -3.46 -7.20
N LEU A 87 -10.19 -2.31 -6.83
CA LEU A 87 -10.67 -1.54 -5.68
C LEU A 87 -12.08 -0.99 -5.90
N ARG A 88 -12.36 -0.42 -7.06
CA ARG A 88 -13.70 0.11 -7.39
C ARG A 88 -14.75 -1.00 -7.33
N GLN A 89 -14.48 -2.14 -7.97
CA GLN A 89 -15.34 -3.33 -7.91
C GLN A 89 -15.61 -3.77 -6.46
N ALA A 90 -14.58 -3.79 -5.61
CA ALA A 90 -14.73 -4.17 -4.21
C ALA A 90 -15.63 -3.20 -3.43
N LEU A 91 -15.45 -1.89 -3.64
CA LEU A 91 -16.24 -0.87 -2.96
C LEU A 91 -17.71 -0.94 -3.37
N ASP A 92 -17.98 -1.15 -4.66
CA ASP A 92 -19.34 -1.29 -5.20
C ASP A 92 -20.00 -2.59 -4.75
N GLN A 93 -19.27 -3.71 -4.78
CA GLN A 93 -19.74 -5.02 -4.37
C GLN A 93 -20.23 -5.04 -2.92
N TRP A 94 -19.48 -4.42 -2.02
CA TRP A 94 -19.81 -4.39 -0.59
C TRP A 94 -20.49 -3.09 -0.15
N LYS A 95 -20.76 -2.16 -1.08
CA LYS A 95 -21.43 -0.88 -0.83
C LYS A 95 -20.79 -0.08 0.30
N PHE A 96 -19.47 0.07 0.27
CA PHE A 96 -18.76 0.85 1.28
C PHE A 96 -18.89 2.35 1.02
N ASP A 97 -19.43 3.09 1.99
CA ASP A 97 -19.49 4.55 1.97
C ASP A 97 -18.14 5.20 2.28
N ALA A 98 -17.30 4.48 3.04
CA ALA A 98 -15.98 4.97 3.42
C ALA A 98 -14.91 3.88 3.31
N ALA A 99 -13.70 4.28 2.90
CA ALA A 99 -12.54 3.41 2.91
C ALA A 99 -11.38 4.11 3.64
N ILE A 100 -10.97 3.52 4.77
CA ILE A 100 -9.86 4.02 5.60
C ILE A 100 -8.55 3.49 5.04
N GLY A 101 -7.56 4.37 4.84
CA GLY A 101 -6.26 4.02 4.26
C GLY A 101 -5.09 4.71 4.93
N GLY A 102 -3.90 4.13 4.75
CA GLY A 102 -2.65 4.56 5.38
C GLY A 102 -1.88 5.62 4.62
N ALA A 103 -2.48 6.32 3.67
CA ALA A 103 -1.79 7.34 2.91
C ALA A 103 -1.37 8.52 3.80
N ARG A 104 -0.15 9.02 3.57
CA ARG A 104 0.45 10.14 4.30
C ARG A 104 0.87 11.25 3.33
N ARG A 105 0.79 12.50 3.76
CA ARG A 105 1.21 13.65 2.96
C ARG A 105 2.71 13.65 2.68
N ASP A 106 3.47 13.04 3.58
CA ASP A 106 4.93 12.91 3.50
C ASP A 106 5.41 11.98 2.37
N GLU A 107 4.55 11.05 1.91
CA GLU A 107 4.94 10.05 0.91
C GLU A 107 5.25 10.65 -0.46
N GLU A 108 4.45 11.64 -0.89
CA GLU A 108 4.51 12.16 -2.25
C GLU A 108 3.76 13.50 -2.38
N LYS A 109 4.23 14.38 -3.28
CA LYS A 109 3.70 15.74 -3.48
C LYS A 109 2.20 15.79 -3.78
N SER A 110 1.66 14.85 -4.55
CA SER A 110 0.23 14.84 -4.88
C SER A 110 -0.63 14.51 -3.67
N ARG A 111 -0.09 13.81 -2.67
CA ARG A 111 -0.79 13.50 -1.41
C ARG A 111 -0.89 14.70 -0.48
N ALA A 112 0.00 15.67 -0.60
CA ALA A 112 -0.09 16.91 0.17
C ALA A 112 -1.37 17.70 -0.13
N LYS A 113 -1.96 17.51 -1.30
CA LYS A 113 -3.24 18.14 -1.70
C LYS A 113 -4.48 17.41 -1.17
N GLU A 114 -4.34 16.16 -0.71
CA GLU A 114 -5.48 15.42 -0.18
C GLU A 114 -5.85 15.87 1.23
N ARG A 115 -7.14 15.82 1.52
CA ARG A 115 -7.69 16.03 2.85
C ARG A 115 -7.64 14.74 3.65
N VAL A 116 -7.79 14.83 4.97
CA VAL A 116 -7.97 13.65 5.83
C VAL A 116 -9.23 12.90 5.41
N PHE A 117 -10.32 13.63 5.11
CA PHE A 117 -11.55 13.12 4.52
C PHE A 117 -11.63 13.54 3.05
N SER A 118 -11.21 12.66 2.18
CA SER A 118 -11.10 12.90 0.74
C SER A 118 -12.31 12.34 0.01
N PHE A 119 -13.17 13.23 -0.47
CA PHE A 119 -14.44 12.87 -1.11
C PHE A 119 -14.23 12.35 -2.53
N ARG A 120 -15.04 11.37 -2.90
CA ARG A 120 -15.12 10.76 -4.23
C ARG A 120 -16.54 10.86 -4.75
N ASP A 121 -16.67 11.18 -6.03
CA ASP A 121 -17.95 11.17 -6.72
C ASP A 121 -18.49 9.73 -6.92
N LYS A 122 -19.66 9.61 -7.54
CA LYS A 122 -20.30 8.32 -7.86
C LYS A 122 -19.47 7.40 -8.80
N HIS A 123 -18.43 7.93 -9.41
CA HIS A 123 -17.47 7.19 -10.25
C HIS A 123 -16.14 6.94 -9.53
N HIS A 124 -16.08 7.15 -8.21
CA HIS A 124 -14.89 7.07 -7.36
C HIS A 124 -13.80 8.09 -7.69
N ARG A 125 -14.09 9.14 -8.46
CA ARG A 125 -13.12 10.14 -8.90
C ARG A 125 -12.88 11.18 -7.81
N TRP A 126 -11.65 11.61 -7.68
CA TRP A 126 -11.25 12.70 -6.82
C TRP A 126 -11.24 14.01 -7.61
N ASP A 127 -11.97 14.99 -7.10
CA ASP A 127 -11.92 16.36 -7.60
C ASP A 127 -11.30 17.27 -6.52
N PRO A 128 -10.07 17.79 -6.73
CA PRO A 128 -9.40 18.63 -5.75
C PRO A 128 -10.10 19.96 -5.50
N LYS A 129 -10.92 20.44 -6.45
CA LYS A 129 -11.65 21.71 -6.33
C LYS A 129 -12.90 21.61 -5.45
N ASN A 130 -13.49 20.43 -5.35
CA ASN A 130 -14.74 20.17 -4.62
C ASN A 130 -14.50 19.41 -3.31
N GLN A 131 -13.35 19.59 -2.67
CA GLN A 131 -13.08 19.03 -1.35
C GLN A 131 -13.56 19.98 -0.25
N ARG A 132 -14.04 19.40 0.85
CA ARG A 132 -14.53 20.19 1.98
C ARG A 132 -13.35 20.72 2.81
N PRO A 133 -13.42 21.96 3.32
CA PRO A 133 -12.41 22.50 4.22
C PRO A 133 -12.31 21.69 5.52
N GLU A 134 -11.11 21.60 6.07
CA GLU A 134 -10.80 20.93 7.36
C GLU A 134 -10.15 21.91 8.34
N LEU A 135 -10.73 23.11 8.44
CA LEU A 135 -10.22 24.16 9.34
C LEU A 135 -10.43 23.72 10.79
N TRP A 136 -9.44 23.98 11.64
CA TRP A 136 -9.47 23.68 13.09
C TRP A 136 -9.81 22.22 13.44
N ASN A 137 -9.47 21.28 12.57
CA ASN A 137 -9.82 19.85 12.70
C ASN A 137 -11.33 19.58 12.81
N VAL A 138 -12.14 20.45 12.27
CA VAL A 138 -13.59 20.22 12.12
C VAL A 138 -13.83 19.49 10.80
N PHE A 139 -14.40 18.29 10.89
CA PHE A 139 -14.64 17.43 9.74
C PHE A 139 -16.14 17.31 9.42
N ASN A 140 -16.49 17.52 8.17
CA ASN A 140 -17.81 17.21 7.66
C ASN A 140 -17.76 15.89 6.90
N THR A 141 -18.32 14.83 7.48
CA THR A 141 -18.28 13.47 6.95
C THR A 141 -19.57 13.06 6.23
N ARG A 142 -20.51 13.99 6.00
CA ARG A 142 -21.77 13.69 5.30
C ARG A 142 -21.49 13.22 3.88
N VAL A 143 -22.00 12.04 3.53
CA VAL A 143 -21.90 11.43 2.19
C VAL A 143 -23.27 11.58 1.52
N HIS A 144 -23.30 12.00 0.27
CA HIS A 144 -24.51 11.97 -0.55
C HIS A 144 -24.65 10.64 -1.27
N GLN A 145 -25.84 10.32 -1.73
CA GLN A 145 -26.11 9.09 -2.45
C GLN A 145 -25.17 8.94 -3.65
N GLY A 146 -24.45 7.80 -3.71
CA GLY A 146 -23.47 7.50 -4.75
C GLY A 146 -22.08 8.07 -4.52
N GLU A 147 -21.87 8.95 -3.54
CA GLU A 147 -20.54 9.40 -3.15
C GLU A 147 -19.88 8.42 -2.18
N SER A 148 -18.57 8.53 -2.03
CA SER A 148 -17.79 7.80 -1.02
C SER A 148 -16.68 8.67 -0.46
N ILE A 149 -16.11 8.28 0.69
CA ILE A 149 -15.00 8.99 1.34
C ILE A 149 -13.79 8.07 1.44
N ARG A 150 -12.61 8.60 1.12
CA ARG A 150 -11.34 8.03 1.55
C ARG A 150 -10.91 8.74 2.82
N VAL A 151 -10.61 7.97 3.87
CA VAL A 151 -10.21 8.53 5.17
C VAL A 151 -8.75 8.18 5.43
N PHE A 152 -7.94 9.20 5.72
CA PHE A 152 -6.49 9.07 5.92
C PHE A 152 -6.07 9.52 7.32
N PRO A 153 -6.27 8.70 8.35
CA PRO A 153 -5.95 9.08 9.74
C PRO A 153 -4.46 9.38 9.97
N LEU A 154 -3.58 8.78 9.17
CA LEU A 154 -2.14 9.01 9.25
C LEU A 154 -1.65 10.17 8.36
N SER A 155 -2.56 10.99 7.80
CA SER A 155 -2.23 12.02 6.80
C SER A 155 -1.06 12.92 7.20
N ASN A 156 -0.94 13.27 8.48
CA ASN A 156 0.10 14.18 9.00
C ASN A 156 1.31 13.44 9.61
N TRP A 157 1.36 12.11 9.52
CA TRP A 157 2.48 11.32 10.04
C TRP A 157 3.59 11.25 9.01
N THR A 158 4.82 11.28 9.47
CA THR A 158 6.02 10.97 8.69
C THR A 158 6.26 9.45 8.63
N GLU A 159 7.16 9.01 7.73
CA GLU A 159 7.59 7.62 7.72
C GLU A 159 8.24 7.23 9.06
N LEU A 160 9.00 8.14 9.64
CA LEU A 160 9.64 7.96 10.94
C LEU A 160 8.60 7.75 12.05
N ASP A 161 7.52 8.55 12.08
CA ASP A 161 6.44 8.39 13.07
C ASP A 161 5.82 7.00 13.00
N VAL A 162 5.62 6.46 11.79
CA VAL A 162 5.10 5.12 11.58
C VAL A 162 6.04 4.06 12.18
N TRP A 163 7.34 4.15 11.91
CA TRP A 163 8.31 3.20 12.44
C TRP A 163 8.49 3.31 13.95
N LEU A 164 8.54 4.51 14.50
CA LEU A 164 8.59 4.74 15.95
C LEU A 164 7.34 4.19 16.64
N TYR A 165 6.17 4.33 16.02
CA TYR A 165 4.94 3.76 16.56
C TYR A 165 4.96 2.23 16.55
N ILE A 166 5.42 1.61 15.46
CA ILE A 166 5.59 0.16 15.34
C ILE A 166 6.55 -0.35 16.42
N TRP A 167 7.68 0.28 16.56
CA TRP A 167 8.70 -0.06 17.55
C TRP A 167 8.19 0.06 18.98
N LYS A 168 7.62 1.22 19.33
CA LYS A 168 7.09 1.50 20.68
C LYS A 168 6.01 0.51 21.10
N ASN A 169 5.14 0.11 20.19
CA ASN A 169 4.03 -0.79 20.45
C ASN A 169 4.36 -2.26 20.13
N ARG A 170 5.59 -2.57 19.74
CA ARG A 170 6.07 -3.91 19.36
C ARG A 170 5.15 -4.59 18.35
N LEU A 171 4.72 -3.83 17.33
CA LEU A 171 3.83 -4.37 16.32
C LEU A 171 4.57 -5.31 15.38
N PRO A 172 3.99 -6.48 15.07
CA PRO A 172 4.56 -7.35 14.05
C PRO A 172 4.47 -6.70 12.67
N VAL A 173 5.49 -6.86 11.87
CA VAL A 173 5.56 -6.39 10.48
C VAL A 173 5.93 -7.53 9.55
N VAL A 174 5.63 -7.36 8.26
CA VAL A 174 6.06 -8.34 7.25
C VAL A 174 7.58 -8.48 7.27
N PRO A 175 8.13 -9.70 7.28
CA PRO A 175 9.59 -9.91 7.33
C PRO A 175 10.37 -9.28 6.17
N LEU A 176 9.71 -8.90 5.09
CA LEU A 176 10.29 -8.17 3.97
C LEU A 176 10.85 -6.79 4.33
N TYR A 177 10.40 -6.20 5.44
CA TYR A 177 10.97 -4.93 5.94
C TYR A 177 12.34 -5.09 6.61
N LEU A 178 12.67 -6.30 7.05
CA LEU A 178 13.94 -6.62 7.70
C LEU A 178 14.95 -7.15 6.68
N ALA A 179 16.20 -6.73 6.80
CA ALA A 179 17.28 -7.18 5.92
C ALA A 179 17.54 -8.67 6.09
N LYS A 180 17.55 -9.40 4.97
CA LYS A 180 17.86 -10.83 4.91
C LYS A 180 18.52 -11.15 3.57
N PRO A 181 19.34 -12.21 3.50
CA PRO A 181 19.77 -12.76 2.22
C PRO A 181 18.56 -13.20 1.38
N ARG A 182 18.41 -12.61 0.18
CA ARG A 182 17.30 -12.89 -0.74
C ARG A 182 17.81 -13.02 -2.17
N PRO A 183 17.21 -13.89 -3.00
CA PRO A 183 17.51 -13.97 -4.41
C PRO A 183 16.97 -12.73 -5.12
N VAL A 184 17.84 -12.00 -5.82
CA VAL A 184 17.50 -10.79 -6.57
C VAL A 184 18.13 -10.79 -7.94
N VAL A 185 17.50 -10.08 -8.88
CA VAL A 185 18.09 -9.67 -10.15
C VAL A 185 18.11 -8.15 -10.21
N GLU A 186 19.02 -7.60 -10.97
CA GLU A 186 19.14 -6.16 -11.19
C GLU A 186 18.54 -5.81 -12.54
N ARG A 187 17.53 -4.90 -12.53
CA ARG A 187 16.89 -4.36 -13.73
C ARG A 187 16.81 -2.85 -13.63
N GLU A 188 17.38 -2.15 -14.60
CA GLU A 188 17.31 -0.67 -14.66
C GLU A 188 17.75 0.01 -13.36
N GLY A 189 18.76 -0.55 -12.69
CA GLY A 189 19.28 -0.04 -11.41
C GLY A 189 18.42 -0.37 -10.19
N ALA A 190 17.36 -1.16 -10.33
CA ALA A 190 16.53 -1.63 -9.23
C ALA A 190 16.79 -3.11 -8.92
N LEU A 191 16.86 -3.45 -7.64
CA LEU A 191 16.96 -4.84 -7.18
C LEU A 191 15.56 -5.44 -7.09
N ILE A 192 15.25 -6.39 -7.96
CA ILE A 192 13.97 -7.10 -7.98
C ILE A 192 14.15 -8.47 -7.35
N MET A 193 13.41 -8.74 -6.28
CA MET A 193 13.45 -10.05 -5.63
C MET A 193 12.79 -11.11 -6.50
N VAL A 194 13.43 -12.26 -6.64
CA VAL A 194 12.85 -13.44 -7.28
C VAL A 194 12.10 -14.23 -6.20
N ASP A 195 10.80 -13.96 -6.08
CA ASP A 195 9.95 -14.55 -5.02
C ASP A 195 9.45 -15.96 -5.39
N ASP A 196 9.15 -16.17 -6.67
CA ASP A 196 8.67 -17.43 -7.21
C ASP A 196 9.04 -17.64 -8.70
N ASP A 197 8.63 -18.77 -9.25
CA ASP A 197 8.91 -19.22 -10.62
C ASP A 197 8.11 -18.47 -11.71
N ARG A 198 7.15 -17.65 -11.34
CA ARG A 198 6.38 -16.82 -12.29
C ARG A 198 7.18 -15.66 -12.87
N MET A 199 8.33 -15.35 -12.27
CA MET A 199 9.18 -14.27 -12.77
C MET A 199 10.06 -14.77 -13.92
N PRO A 200 9.83 -14.32 -15.16
CA PRO A 200 10.72 -14.68 -16.26
C PRO A 200 12.07 -13.98 -16.09
N LEU A 201 13.15 -14.75 -16.16
CA LEU A 201 14.50 -14.21 -16.23
C LEU A 201 14.81 -13.80 -17.68
N LEU A 202 15.39 -12.62 -17.87
CA LEU A 202 15.83 -12.15 -19.18
C LEU A 202 17.13 -12.82 -19.59
N PRO A 203 17.41 -12.95 -20.91
CA PRO A 203 18.67 -13.50 -21.38
C PRO A 203 19.87 -12.80 -20.75
N GLY A 204 20.76 -13.57 -20.12
CA GLY A 204 21.96 -13.05 -19.45
C GLY A 204 21.76 -12.55 -18.02
N GLU A 205 20.54 -12.48 -17.50
CA GLU A 205 20.31 -12.17 -16.08
C GLU A 205 20.86 -13.28 -15.18
N LYS A 206 21.50 -12.85 -14.10
CA LYS A 206 22.00 -13.76 -13.06
C LYS A 206 21.32 -13.45 -11.75
N VAL A 207 20.68 -14.44 -11.16
CA VAL A 207 20.15 -14.33 -9.80
C VAL A 207 21.33 -14.27 -8.83
N LYS A 208 21.40 -13.22 -8.02
CA LYS A 208 22.37 -13.03 -6.95
C LYS A 208 21.67 -13.14 -5.61
N THR A 209 22.33 -13.68 -4.60
CA THR A 209 21.82 -13.61 -3.23
C THR A 209 22.47 -12.42 -2.55
N LEU A 210 21.66 -11.37 -2.29
CA LEU A 210 22.10 -10.16 -1.61
C LEU A 210 21.32 -9.98 -0.31
N LYS A 211 21.92 -9.30 0.66
CA LYS A 211 21.24 -8.91 1.89
C LYS A 211 20.43 -7.64 1.63
N VAL A 212 19.12 -7.81 1.52
CA VAL A 212 18.20 -6.76 1.10
C VAL A 212 16.97 -6.69 1.99
N ARG A 213 16.35 -5.51 2.03
CA ARG A 213 15.04 -5.25 2.60
C ARG A 213 14.20 -4.36 1.69
N PHE A 214 12.92 -4.22 2.00
CA PHE A 214 12.03 -3.32 1.31
C PHE A 214 11.69 -2.11 2.20
N ARG A 215 11.66 -0.90 1.65
CA ARG A 215 11.14 0.29 2.34
C ARG A 215 9.63 0.40 2.17
N THR A 216 9.11 -0.02 1.03
CA THR A 216 7.67 -0.06 0.73
C THR A 216 7.30 -1.40 0.13
N LEU A 217 6.11 -1.88 0.42
CA LEU A 217 5.57 -3.11 -0.14
C LEU A 217 4.45 -2.81 -1.11
N GLY A 218 4.56 -3.36 -2.29
CA GLY A 218 3.58 -3.22 -3.37
C GLY A 218 3.27 -4.55 -4.02
N CYS A 219 3.14 -4.53 -5.34
CA CYS A 219 3.10 -5.77 -6.12
C CYS A 219 4.53 -6.27 -6.32
N TYR A 220 4.70 -7.57 -6.16
CA TYR A 220 5.85 -8.31 -6.66
C TYR A 220 5.96 -8.07 -8.15
N PRO A 221 6.85 -8.03 -8.76
CA PRO A 221 8.07 -7.49 -9.16
C PRO A 221 8.13 -5.94 -9.35
N LEU A 222 7.11 -5.21 -9.00
CA LEU A 222 7.04 -3.75 -9.15
C LEU A 222 7.58 -3.00 -7.92
N SER A 223 8.05 -3.73 -6.91
CA SER A 223 8.66 -3.19 -5.70
C SER A 223 10.15 -3.52 -5.70
N GLY A 224 10.99 -2.50 -5.81
CA GLY A 224 12.44 -2.64 -5.67
C GLY A 224 12.84 -2.86 -4.22
N ALA A 225 13.83 -3.73 -4.01
CA ALA A 225 14.53 -3.88 -2.74
C ALA A 225 15.73 -2.91 -2.67
N ILE A 226 16.25 -2.72 -1.48
CA ILE A 226 17.50 -2.00 -1.23
C ILE A 226 18.46 -2.90 -0.46
N GLU A 227 19.75 -2.79 -0.74
CA GLU A 227 20.78 -3.40 0.10
C GLU A 227 20.76 -2.74 1.48
N SER A 228 20.83 -3.54 2.53
CA SER A 228 20.72 -3.03 3.90
C SER A 228 21.21 -4.08 4.88
N GLU A 229 21.75 -3.60 6.00
CA GLU A 229 22.10 -4.41 7.16
C GLU A 229 21.06 -4.39 8.28
N ALA A 230 19.96 -3.66 8.10
CA ALA A 230 18.94 -3.45 9.13
C ALA A 230 18.05 -4.69 9.32
N GLU A 231 18.44 -5.56 10.25
CA GLU A 231 17.72 -6.78 10.62
C GLU A 231 16.70 -6.57 11.75
N THR A 232 16.71 -5.40 12.39
CA THR A 232 15.82 -5.05 13.50
C THR A 232 15.09 -3.74 13.25
N LEU A 233 14.03 -3.48 14.02
CA LEU A 233 13.30 -2.22 13.93
C LEU A 233 14.16 -1.01 14.33
N GLU A 234 15.02 -1.18 15.31
CA GLU A 234 15.98 -0.15 15.75
C GLU A 234 16.91 0.23 14.60
N ALA A 235 17.50 -0.76 13.93
CA ALA A 235 18.39 -0.52 12.80
C ALA A 235 17.66 0.13 11.62
N ILE A 236 16.38 -0.21 11.37
CA ILE A 236 15.57 0.50 10.36
C ILE A 236 15.39 1.96 10.73
N ILE A 237 15.11 2.26 12.01
CA ILE A 237 14.94 3.64 12.48
C ILE A 237 16.26 4.43 12.33
N GLU A 238 17.39 3.83 12.68
CA GLU A 238 18.72 4.44 12.49
C GLU A 238 19.02 4.74 11.02
N GLU A 239 18.77 3.78 10.11
CA GLU A 239 18.89 4.02 8.67
C GLU A 239 17.99 5.17 8.20
N MET A 240 16.78 5.27 8.73
CA MET A 240 15.85 6.31 8.35
C MET A 240 16.29 7.71 8.79
N LEU A 241 16.87 7.83 9.96
CA LEU A 241 17.43 9.11 10.45
C LEU A 241 18.57 9.60 9.56
N LEU A 242 19.27 8.70 8.89
CA LEU A 242 20.36 9.00 7.95
C LEU A 242 19.88 9.17 6.50
N ALA A 243 18.66 8.72 6.18
CA ALA A 243 18.14 8.72 4.82
C ALA A 243 17.79 10.15 4.34
N LYS A 244 18.30 10.54 3.18
CA LYS A 244 17.98 11.81 2.50
C LYS A 244 16.90 11.68 1.43
N THR A 245 16.37 10.47 1.21
CA THR A 245 15.50 10.15 0.08
C THR A 245 14.15 9.62 0.53
N SER A 246 13.10 9.92 -0.25
CA SER A 246 11.74 9.41 0.00
C SER A 246 11.67 7.88 -0.10
N GLU A 247 10.80 7.27 0.70
CA GLU A 247 10.52 5.82 0.69
C GLU A 247 10.05 5.28 -0.68
N ARG A 248 9.46 6.14 -1.50
CA ARG A 248 8.88 5.74 -2.80
C ARG A 248 9.88 5.66 -3.95
N GLN A 249 11.10 6.12 -3.76
CA GLN A 249 12.13 6.09 -4.82
C GLN A 249 12.44 4.68 -5.37
N GLY A 250 12.19 3.63 -4.60
CA GLY A 250 12.36 2.24 -5.03
C GLY A 250 11.17 1.63 -5.79
N ARG A 251 10.11 2.42 -6.09
CA ARG A 251 8.95 1.91 -6.84
C ARG A 251 9.10 2.17 -8.33
N LEU A 252 9.18 1.12 -9.13
CA LEU A 252 9.27 1.24 -10.60
C LEU A 252 8.09 2.01 -11.22
N ILE A 253 6.91 1.92 -10.63
CA ILE A 253 5.71 2.62 -11.12
C ILE A 253 5.75 4.15 -10.92
N ASP A 254 6.58 4.65 -10.03
CA ASP A 254 6.67 6.09 -9.74
C ASP A 254 7.69 6.80 -10.65
N HIS A 255 8.42 6.06 -11.49
CA HIS A 255 9.26 6.60 -12.57
C HIS A 255 8.45 7.03 -13.80
N ASP A 256 7.14 6.69 -13.86
CA ASP A 256 6.23 7.26 -14.84
C ASP A 256 6.10 8.78 -14.64
N SER A 257 5.80 9.53 -15.69
CA SER A 257 5.80 10.99 -15.77
C SER A 257 5.35 11.76 -14.51
N SER A 258 5.92 12.93 -14.30
CA SER A 258 5.55 13.86 -13.21
C SER A 258 4.03 14.15 -13.25
N GLY A 259 3.32 13.85 -12.16
CA GLY A 259 1.85 14.01 -12.11
C GLY A 259 1.03 12.72 -12.27
N SER A 260 1.66 11.59 -12.59
CA SER A 260 0.97 10.30 -12.81
C SER A 260 0.07 9.88 -11.64
N MET A 261 0.45 10.18 -10.40
CA MET A 261 -0.34 9.85 -9.21
C MET A 261 -1.60 10.73 -9.07
N GLU A 262 -1.54 12.00 -9.47
CA GLU A 262 -2.74 12.87 -9.46
C GLU A 262 -3.75 12.41 -10.50
N GLU A 263 -3.27 12.01 -11.69
CA GLU A 263 -4.09 11.43 -12.74
C GLU A 263 -4.74 10.12 -12.29
N LYS A 264 -3.97 9.20 -11.69
CA LYS A 264 -4.48 7.94 -11.13
C LYS A 264 -5.57 8.14 -10.07
N LYS A 265 -5.47 9.19 -9.24
CA LYS A 265 -6.51 9.53 -8.26
C LYS A 265 -7.79 10.01 -8.92
N ARG A 266 -7.70 10.76 -10.02
CA ARG A 266 -8.86 11.15 -10.83
C ARG A 266 -9.54 9.93 -11.45
N GLU A 267 -8.80 8.87 -11.73
CA GLU A 267 -9.30 7.58 -12.22
C GLU A 267 -9.85 6.67 -11.09
N GLY A 268 -9.78 7.08 -9.84
CA GLY A 268 -10.30 6.33 -8.69
C GLY A 268 -9.25 5.53 -7.91
N TYR A 269 -7.96 5.75 -8.16
CA TYR A 269 -6.89 5.16 -7.35
C TYR A 269 -6.94 5.65 -5.90
N PHE A 270 -6.45 4.79 -5.00
CA PHE A 270 -6.43 5.04 -3.56
C PHE A 270 -5.17 5.78 -3.14
#